data_359a9c322cc8b39530422517e0baa417
#
_entry.id   359a9c322cc8b39530422517e0baa417
#
_cell.length_a   1.000
_cell.length_b   1.000
_cell.length_c   1.000
_cell.angle_alpha   90.00
_cell.angle_beta   90.00
_cell.angle_gamma   90.00
#
_symmetry.space_group_name_H-M   'P 1'
#
loop_
_entity.id
_entity.type
_entity.pdbx_description
1 polymer ?
#
loop_
_entity_poly.entity_id
_entity_poly.type
_entity_poly.pdbx_seq_one_letter_code
_entity_poly.pdbx_strand_id
1 'polypeptide(L)'
;MQLSNQKILIAGGGSGMGLALASRCIEAGAEVIIAGRREDRLRQAREALGNPAGLHIATVDITREDQVAALFAGIGGLDHIVSTAADIEGAYRLLPELDLKAAQRVVDSKLFGPLLLAKHGAPRLAVSGSMSFVSGIAAYRPAPRGSVVAAVNAALEGLVRALAVELAPIRVNAVSPGWVDTGIWAQVAGA
;
A
#
# COMPACT_ATOMS: atom_id res chain seq x y z
N MET A 1 -10.61 18.76 -6.66
CA MET A 1 -9.15 18.58 -6.78
C MET A 1 -8.91 17.99 -8.16
N GLN A 2 -8.06 18.58 -8.98
CA GLN A 2 -7.73 18.03 -10.30
C GLN A 2 -6.37 17.35 -10.20
N LEU A 3 -6.28 16.13 -10.69
CA LEU A 3 -5.05 15.34 -10.81
C LEU A 3 -4.69 15.09 -12.28
N SER A 4 -5.18 15.97 -13.17
CA SER A 4 -4.93 15.88 -14.62
C SER A 4 -3.42 15.86 -14.89
N ASN A 5 -3.01 14.93 -15.76
CA ASN A 5 -1.60 14.70 -16.12
C ASN A 5 -0.72 14.15 -14.98
N GLN A 6 -1.30 13.71 -13.86
CA GLN A 6 -0.53 13.04 -12.80
C GLN A 6 -0.64 11.53 -12.95
N LYS A 7 0.48 10.84 -12.72
CA LYS A 7 0.60 9.39 -12.77
C LYS A 7 0.83 8.81 -11.39
N ILE A 8 -0.07 7.91 -10.98
CA ILE A 8 -0.14 7.40 -9.60
C ILE A 8 -0.03 5.89 -9.59
N LEU A 9 0.93 5.36 -8.84
CA LEU A 9 1.03 3.93 -8.53
C LEU A 9 0.33 3.64 -7.19
N ILE A 10 -0.60 2.68 -7.18
CA ILE A 10 -1.32 2.24 -5.98
C ILE A 10 -1.06 0.76 -5.72
N ALA A 11 -0.14 0.44 -4.83
CA ALA A 11 0.08 -0.91 -4.34
C ALA A 11 -1.06 -1.31 -3.38
N GLY A 12 -1.70 -2.47 -3.64
CA GLY A 12 -2.95 -2.86 -2.98
C GLY A 12 -4.19 -2.27 -3.66
N GLY A 13 -4.08 -1.78 -4.91
CA GLY A 13 -5.16 -1.13 -5.65
C GLY A 13 -6.29 -2.05 -6.12
N GLY A 14 -6.17 -3.37 -5.96
CA GLY A 14 -7.17 -4.33 -6.43
C GLY A 14 -8.38 -4.52 -5.52
N SER A 15 -8.45 -3.87 -4.34
CA SER A 15 -9.58 -4.01 -3.41
C SER A 15 -9.58 -2.92 -2.32
N GLY A 16 -10.67 -2.85 -1.56
CA GLY A 16 -10.78 -2.02 -0.35
C GLY A 16 -10.39 -0.56 -0.57
N MET A 17 -9.59 -0.01 0.34
CA MET A 17 -9.16 1.39 0.29
C MET A 17 -8.38 1.74 -0.98
N GLY A 18 -7.54 0.81 -1.47
CA GLY A 18 -6.75 1.05 -2.68
C GLY A 18 -7.62 1.16 -3.93
N LEU A 19 -8.64 0.32 -4.05
CA LEU A 19 -9.60 0.38 -5.15
C LEU A 19 -10.44 1.66 -5.10
N ALA A 20 -10.92 2.03 -3.92
CA ALA A 20 -11.66 3.28 -3.72
C ALA A 20 -10.81 4.52 -4.07
N LEU A 21 -9.52 4.49 -3.68
CA LEU A 21 -8.57 5.54 -4.06
C LEU A 21 -8.37 5.59 -5.57
N ALA A 22 -8.20 4.44 -6.22
CA ALA A 22 -8.04 4.36 -7.68
C ALA A 22 -9.23 5.01 -8.40
N SER A 23 -10.48 4.70 -7.98
CA SER A 23 -11.68 5.34 -8.51
C SER A 23 -11.60 6.86 -8.41
N ARG A 24 -11.29 7.39 -7.22
CA ARG A 24 -11.21 8.83 -6.99
C ARG A 24 -10.10 9.52 -7.79
N CYS A 25 -8.95 8.85 -7.95
CA CYS A 25 -7.86 9.39 -8.77
C CYS A 25 -8.25 9.47 -10.25
N ILE A 26 -8.92 8.44 -10.76
CA ILE A 26 -9.42 8.40 -12.15
C ILE A 26 -10.48 9.49 -12.37
N GLU A 27 -11.45 9.62 -11.48
CA GLU A 27 -12.46 10.69 -11.50
C GLU A 27 -11.83 12.09 -11.49
N ALA A 28 -10.68 12.24 -10.82
CA ALA A 28 -9.91 13.48 -10.78
C ALA A 28 -9.00 13.70 -12.01
N GLY A 29 -8.98 12.77 -12.96
CA GLY A 29 -8.24 12.87 -14.22
C GLY A 29 -6.82 12.34 -14.21
N ALA A 30 -6.44 11.54 -13.21
CA ALA A 30 -5.11 10.93 -13.13
C ALA A 30 -4.98 9.69 -14.02
N GLU A 31 -3.76 9.40 -14.47
CA GLU A 31 -3.34 8.08 -14.93
C GLU A 31 -3.00 7.23 -13.71
N VAL A 32 -3.61 6.05 -13.59
CA VAL A 32 -3.48 5.20 -12.40
C VAL A 32 -2.93 3.83 -12.78
N ILE A 33 -1.95 3.37 -12.00
CA ILE A 33 -1.46 1.99 -12.05
C ILE A 33 -1.87 1.32 -10.75
N ILE A 34 -2.79 0.35 -10.80
CA ILE A 34 -3.09 -0.50 -9.65
C ILE A 34 -2.18 -1.71 -9.66
N ALA A 35 -1.53 -1.96 -8.51
CA ALA A 35 -0.56 -3.03 -8.36
C ALA A 35 -0.94 -3.99 -7.23
N GLY A 36 -0.62 -5.28 -7.40
CA GLY A 36 -0.89 -6.31 -6.41
C GLY A 36 -0.49 -7.71 -6.86
N ARG A 37 -0.54 -8.68 -5.95
CA ARG A 37 -0.08 -10.06 -6.20
C ARG A 37 -0.98 -10.86 -7.14
N ARG A 38 -2.27 -10.56 -7.20
CA ARG A 38 -3.28 -11.36 -7.88
C ARG A 38 -3.79 -10.63 -9.12
N GLU A 39 -3.37 -11.09 -10.28
CA GLU A 39 -3.76 -10.52 -11.56
C GLU A 39 -5.27 -10.59 -11.79
N ASP A 40 -5.90 -11.70 -11.40
CA ASP A 40 -7.34 -11.90 -11.50
C ASP A 40 -8.12 -10.79 -10.74
N ARG A 41 -7.68 -10.46 -9.52
CA ARG A 41 -8.28 -9.37 -8.73
C ARG A 41 -8.03 -7.99 -9.36
N LEU A 42 -6.87 -7.76 -9.92
CA LEU A 42 -6.59 -6.49 -10.60
C LEU A 42 -7.45 -6.33 -11.85
N ARG A 43 -7.67 -7.39 -12.62
CA ARG A 43 -8.57 -7.39 -13.77
C ARG A 43 -10.02 -7.13 -13.36
N GLN A 44 -10.52 -7.81 -12.34
CA GLN A 44 -11.85 -7.56 -11.76
C GLN A 44 -12.02 -6.12 -11.27
N ALA A 45 -11.00 -5.58 -10.58
CA ALA A 45 -10.99 -4.19 -10.14
C ALA A 45 -11.07 -3.21 -11.32
N ARG A 46 -10.32 -3.45 -12.39
CA ARG A 46 -10.35 -2.64 -13.61
C ARG A 46 -11.73 -2.70 -14.28
N GLU A 47 -12.34 -3.88 -14.39
CA GLU A 47 -13.68 -4.07 -14.93
C GLU A 47 -14.74 -3.34 -14.09
N ALA A 48 -14.66 -3.46 -12.76
CA ALA A 48 -15.58 -2.78 -11.83
C ALA A 48 -15.50 -1.25 -11.94
N LEU A 49 -14.35 -0.71 -12.35
CA LEU A 49 -14.15 0.72 -12.62
C LEU A 49 -14.52 1.13 -14.06
N GLY A 50 -15.07 0.23 -14.87
CA GLY A 50 -15.50 0.52 -16.24
C GLY A 50 -14.39 0.53 -17.29
N ASN A 51 -13.25 -0.12 -17.00
CA ASN A 51 -12.11 -0.23 -17.91
C ASN A 51 -11.60 1.13 -18.46
N PRO A 52 -11.40 2.16 -17.64
CA PRO A 52 -10.98 3.45 -18.13
C PRO A 52 -9.60 3.36 -18.80
N ALA A 53 -9.40 4.12 -19.90
CA ALA A 53 -8.16 4.08 -20.68
C ALA A 53 -6.92 4.46 -19.86
N GLY A 54 -7.06 5.35 -18.86
CA GLY A 54 -5.99 5.78 -17.96
C GLY A 54 -5.72 4.83 -16.79
N LEU A 55 -6.34 3.63 -16.74
CA LEU A 55 -6.11 2.64 -15.69
C LEU A 55 -5.30 1.45 -16.21
N HIS A 56 -4.14 1.24 -15.62
CA HIS A 56 -3.23 0.14 -15.90
C HIS A 56 -3.18 -0.83 -14.71
N ILE A 57 -2.83 -2.08 -14.97
CA ILE A 57 -2.62 -3.09 -13.93
C ILE A 57 -1.17 -3.57 -13.95
N ALA A 58 -0.60 -3.85 -12.77
CA ALA A 58 0.74 -4.41 -12.61
C ALA A 58 0.72 -5.55 -11.58
N THR A 59 1.04 -6.76 -12.02
CA THR A 59 1.18 -7.89 -11.10
C THR A 59 2.53 -7.84 -10.42
N VAL A 60 2.54 -7.66 -9.10
CA VAL A 60 3.76 -7.56 -8.29
C VAL A 60 3.49 -7.98 -6.85
N ASP A 61 4.40 -8.74 -6.27
CA ASP A 61 4.50 -8.93 -4.83
C ASP A 61 5.51 -7.90 -4.28
N ILE A 62 5.01 -6.92 -3.53
CA ILE A 62 5.84 -5.85 -2.97
C ILE A 62 6.80 -6.32 -1.88
N THR A 63 6.67 -7.57 -1.41
CA THR A 63 7.62 -8.20 -0.47
C THR A 63 8.83 -8.82 -1.19
N ARG A 64 8.79 -8.86 -2.53
CA ARG A 64 9.85 -9.41 -3.38
C ARG A 64 10.61 -8.28 -4.07
N GLU A 65 11.85 -8.05 -3.65
CA GLU A 65 12.66 -6.95 -4.17
C GLU A 65 12.89 -7.05 -5.68
N ASP A 66 13.14 -8.25 -6.20
CA ASP A 66 13.31 -8.51 -7.62
C ASP A 66 12.11 -8.07 -8.46
N GLN A 67 10.89 -8.34 -7.97
CA GLN A 67 9.66 -7.94 -8.64
C GLN A 67 9.42 -6.43 -8.55
N VAL A 68 9.70 -5.80 -7.39
CA VAL A 68 9.59 -4.36 -7.22
C VAL A 68 10.58 -3.62 -8.12
N ALA A 69 11.83 -4.08 -8.20
CA ALA A 69 12.83 -3.53 -9.10
C ALA A 69 12.40 -3.62 -10.57
N ALA A 70 11.89 -4.78 -11.00
CA ALA A 70 11.37 -4.99 -12.35
C ALA A 70 10.17 -4.08 -12.66
N LEU A 71 9.25 -3.91 -11.69
CA LEU A 71 8.11 -2.98 -11.83
C LEU A 71 8.59 -1.57 -12.16
N PHE A 72 9.50 -1.02 -11.36
CA PHE A 72 10.02 0.34 -11.56
C PHE A 72 10.96 0.48 -12.75
N ALA A 73 11.57 -0.59 -13.23
CA ALA A 73 12.30 -0.58 -14.49
C ALA A 73 11.37 -0.44 -15.71
N GLY A 74 10.17 -1.04 -15.63
CA GLY A 74 9.16 -0.99 -16.68
C GLY A 74 8.23 0.24 -16.66
N ILE A 75 8.19 0.99 -15.55
CA ILE A 75 7.36 2.19 -15.40
C ILE A 75 8.20 3.44 -15.71
N GLY A 76 7.66 4.37 -16.47
CA GLY A 76 8.24 5.71 -16.65
C GLY A 76 8.12 6.56 -15.38
N GLY A 77 8.21 7.88 -15.52
CA GLY A 77 8.05 8.82 -14.41
C GLY A 77 6.71 8.69 -13.71
N LEU A 78 6.69 8.95 -12.41
CA LEU A 78 5.53 8.96 -11.53
C LEU A 78 5.45 10.27 -10.77
N ASP A 79 4.23 10.67 -10.39
CA ASP A 79 3.99 11.78 -9.47
C ASP A 79 3.74 11.29 -8.05
N HIS A 80 3.06 10.15 -7.90
CA HIS A 80 2.72 9.63 -6.57
C HIS A 80 2.83 8.11 -6.49
N ILE A 81 3.24 7.64 -5.32
CA ILE A 81 3.21 6.23 -4.93
C ILE A 81 2.38 6.12 -3.66
N VAL A 82 1.38 5.22 -3.68
CA VAL A 82 0.56 4.93 -2.52
C VAL A 82 0.62 3.43 -2.23
N SER A 83 0.77 3.04 -0.97
CA SER A 83 0.61 1.64 -0.56
C SER A 83 -0.49 1.50 0.48
N THR A 84 -1.50 0.73 0.11
CA THR A 84 -2.56 0.23 0.99
C THR A 84 -2.42 -1.27 1.23
N ALA A 85 -1.38 -1.89 0.68
CA ALA A 85 -1.16 -3.32 0.74
C ALA A 85 -0.86 -3.78 2.17
N ALA A 86 -1.53 -4.83 2.61
CA ALA A 86 -1.33 -5.47 3.89
C ALA A 86 -1.69 -6.95 3.80
N ASP A 87 -0.89 -7.81 4.40
CA ASP A 87 -1.20 -9.21 4.64
C ASP A 87 -1.30 -9.41 6.15
N ILE A 88 -2.53 -9.45 6.65
CA ILE A 88 -2.81 -9.54 8.09
C ILE A 88 -3.45 -10.88 8.46
N GLU A 89 -3.47 -11.83 7.53
CA GLU A 89 -4.07 -13.15 7.74
C GLU A 89 -3.38 -13.88 8.90
N GLY A 90 -4.17 -14.29 9.90
CA GLY A 90 -3.69 -14.98 11.09
C GLY A 90 -2.90 -14.13 12.09
N ALA A 91 -2.77 -12.80 11.86
CA ALA A 91 -1.98 -11.93 12.73
C ALA A 91 -2.74 -11.40 13.96
N TYR A 92 -4.07 -11.48 13.96
CA TYR A 92 -4.90 -11.08 15.10
C TYR A 92 -5.16 -12.26 16.02
N ARG A 93 -4.16 -12.59 16.85
CA ARG A 93 -4.19 -13.69 17.83
C ARG A 93 -3.64 -13.23 19.19
N LEU A 94 -4.06 -13.88 20.27
CA LEU A 94 -3.39 -13.73 21.55
C LEU A 94 -1.96 -14.28 21.46
N LEU A 95 -1.03 -13.74 22.24
CA LEU A 95 0.39 -14.10 22.16
C LEU A 95 0.66 -15.61 22.21
N PRO A 96 0.01 -16.41 23.06
CA PRO A 96 0.27 -17.85 23.09
C PRO A 96 -0.13 -18.60 21.81
N GLU A 97 -1.04 -18.01 21.00
CA GLU A 97 -1.59 -18.61 19.78
C GLU A 97 -1.02 -17.98 18.51
N LEU A 98 -0.14 -16.98 18.67
CA LEU A 98 0.40 -16.23 17.56
C LEU A 98 1.41 -17.07 16.75
N ASP A 99 1.11 -17.30 15.46
CA ASP A 99 2.07 -17.88 14.53
C ASP A 99 3.06 -16.80 14.05
N LEU A 100 4.35 -17.04 14.31
CA LEU A 100 5.42 -16.12 13.89
C LEU A 100 5.50 -15.96 12.35
N LYS A 101 5.07 -16.95 11.58
CA LYS A 101 5.00 -16.82 10.12
C LYS A 101 3.91 -15.81 9.71
N ALA A 102 2.77 -15.79 10.41
CA ALA A 102 1.75 -14.77 10.21
C ALA A 102 2.28 -13.38 10.60
N ALA A 103 2.97 -13.27 11.73
CA ALA A 103 3.64 -12.02 12.14
C ALA A 103 4.63 -11.52 11.09
N GLN A 104 5.47 -12.42 10.55
CA GLN A 104 6.44 -12.08 9.50
C GLN A 104 5.75 -11.56 8.24
N ARG A 105 4.63 -12.15 7.78
CA ARG A 105 3.89 -11.64 6.62
C ARG A 105 3.40 -10.20 6.82
N VAL A 106 3.00 -9.83 8.04
CA VAL A 106 2.63 -8.44 8.36
C VAL A 106 3.84 -7.52 8.22
N VAL A 107 4.98 -7.91 8.79
CA VAL A 107 6.25 -7.15 8.70
C VAL A 107 6.64 -6.98 7.23
N ASP A 108 6.66 -8.06 6.46
CA ASP A 108 7.06 -8.03 5.06
C ASP A 108 6.15 -7.12 4.22
N SER A 109 4.83 -7.25 4.39
CA SER A 109 3.88 -6.48 3.57
C SER A 109 3.73 -5.03 3.99
N LYS A 110 3.80 -4.72 5.30
CA LYS A 110 3.51 -3.37 5.83
C LYS A 110 4.76 -2.57 6.23
N LEU A 111 5.94 -3.17 6.29
CA LEU A 111 7.18 -2.47 6.59
C LEU A 111 8.19 -2.60 5.45
N PHE A 112 8.57 -3.83 5.09
CA PHE A 112 9.54 -4.03 4.01
C PHE A 112 8.96 -3.70 2.63
N GLY A 113 7.68 -4.01 2.35
CA GLY A 113 7.04 -3.61 1.10
C GLY A 113 7.09 -2.09 0.86
N PRO A 114 6.64 -1.23 1.79
CA PRO A 114 6.82 0.21 1.74
C PRO A 114 8.28 0.66 1.57
N LEU A 115 9.22 0.02 2.28
CA LEU A 115 10.65 0.32 2.14
C LEU A 115 11.16 0.03 0.72
N LEU A 116 10.78 -1.12 0.14
CA LEU A 116 11.15 -1.50 -1.24
C LEU A 116 10.50 -0.56 -2.27
N LEU A 117 9.24 -0.18 -2.07
CA LEU A 117 8.58 0.80 -2.91
C LEU A 117 9.28 2.17 -2.86
N ALA A 118 9.76 2.59 -1.68
CA ALA A 118 10.54 3.81 -1.54
C ALA A 118 11.92 3.69 -2.22
N LYS A 119 12.64 2.59 -1.95
CA LYS A 119 13.98 2.33 -2.50
C LYS A 119 14.02 2.39 -4.03
N HIS A 120 13.09 1.69 -4.69
CA HIS A 120 13.08 1.58 -6.14
C HIS A 120 12.20 2.64 -6.82
N GLY A 121 11.23 3.20 -6.10
CA GLY A 121 10.28 4.18 -6.62
C GLY A 121 10.75 5.62 -6.53
N ALA A 122 11.52 6.00 -5.50
CA ALA A 122 12.00 7.38 -5.34
C ALA A 122 12.73 7.92 -6.56
N PRO A 123 13.62 7.15 -7.24
CA PRO A 123 14.28 7.63 -8.46
C PRO A 123 13.34 7.84 -9.66
N ARG A 124 12.10 7.39 -9.58
CA ARG A 124 11.08 7.54 -10.63
C ARG A 124 10.07 8.64 -10.33
N LEU A 125 10.08 9.18 -9.11
CA LEU A 125 9.17 10.25 -8.73
C LEU A 125 9.63 11.61 -9.25
N ALA A 126 8.65 12.41 -9.65
CA ALA A 126 8.86 13.83 -9.85
C ALA A 126 9.35 14.48 -8.55
N VAL A 127 10.16 15.54 -8.67
CA VAL A 127 10.72 16.27 -7.50
C VAL A 127 9.62 16.81 -6.58
N SER A 128 8.46 17.20 -7.15
CA SER A 128 7.27 17.64 -6.40
C SER A 128 6.36 16.47 -5.96
N GLY A 129 6.76 15.24 -6.22
CA GLY A 129 5.98 14.04 -5.98
C GLY A 129 5.77 13.69 -4.52
N SER A 130 5.07 12.58 -4.29
CA SER A 130 4.87 12.10 -2.92
C SER A 130 4.74 10.60 -2.82
N MET A 131 5.05 10.08 -1.63
CA MET A 131 4.71 8.73 -1.19
C MET A 131 3.72 8.81 -0.03
N SER A 132 2.74 7.90 -0.01
CA SER A 132 1.77 7.77 1.07
C SER A 132 1.59 6.31 1.44
N PHE A 133 1.77 6.00 2.72
CA PHE A 133 1.68 4.64 3.24
C PHE A 133 0.56 4.55 4.28
N VAL A 134 -0.21 3.45 4.22
CA VAL A 134 -1.31 3.24 5.18
C VAL A 134 -0.80 2.48 6.39
N SER A 135 -0.72 3.20 7.53
CA SER A 135 -0.50 2.67 8.87
C SER A 135 -1.83 2.15 9.46
N GLY A 136 -2.19 2.53 10.65
CA GLY A 136 -3.45 2.26 11.32
C GLY A 136 -3.47 2.73 12.76
N ILE A 137 -4.66 3.07 13.24
CA ILE A 137 -4.89 3.59 14.60
C ILE A 137 -4.33 2.68 15.71
N ALA A 138 -4.13 1.38 15.42
CA ALA A 138 -3.54 0.43 16.37
C ALA A 138 -2.12 0.82 16.81
N ALA A 139 -1.40 1.65 16.06
CA ALA A 139 -0.12 2.23 16.49
C ALA A 139 -0.26 3.05 17.79
N TYR A 140 -1.40 3.67 18.01
CA TYR A 140 -1.68 4.58 19.14
C TYR A 140 -2.68 4.00 20.13
N ARG A 141 -3.62 3.20 19.63
CA ARG A 141 -4.70 2.59 20.41
C ARG A 141 -4.78 1.11 20.11
N PRO A 142 -3.81 0.31 20.61
CA PRO A 142 -3.79 -1.12 20.41
C PRO A 142 -4.99 -1.79 21.09
N ALA A 143 -5.46 -2.87 20.51
CA ALA A 143 -6.49 -3.74 21.08
C ALA A 143 -5.91 -5.13 21.36
N PRO A 144 -6.55 -5.94 22.20
CA PRO A 144 -6.19 -7.36 22.36
C PRO A 144 -6.07 -8.06 21.00
N ARG A 145 -5.18 -9.02 20.88
CA ARG A 145 -4.81 -9.75 19.66
C ARG A 145 -4.10 -8.92 18.59
N GLY A 146 -3.94 -7.60 18.77
CA GLY A 146 -3.37 -6.68 17.77
C GLY A 146 -1.90 -6.34 17.95
N SER A 147 -1.14 -7.07 18.80
CA SER A 147 0.24 -6.72 19.18
C SER A 147 1.17 -6.54 17.98
N VAL A 148 1.15 -7.48 17.03
CA VAL A 148 2.00 -7.42 15.83
C VAL A 148 1.59 -6.24 14.93
N VAL A 149 0.29 -6.10 14.67
CA VAL A 149 -0.22 -5.04 13.80
C VAL A 149 0.05 -3.67 14.40
N ALA A 150 -0.08 -3.51 15.71
CA ALA A 150 0.24 -2.28 16.42
C ALA A 150 1.74 -1.93 16.29
N ALA A 151 2.61 -2.90 16.54
CA ALA A 151 4.06 -2.72 16.44
C ALA A 151 4.49 -2.35 15.01
N VAL A 152 3.97 -3.05 14.00
CA VAL A 152 4.33 -2.80 12.60
C VAL A 152 3.78 -1.46 12.11
N ASN A 153 2.58 -1.06 12.51
CA ASN A 153 2.05 0.27 12.20
C ASN A 153 2.92 1.38 12.81
N ALA A 154 3.35 1.25 14.06
CA ALA A 154 4.25 2.21 14.70
C ALA A 154 5.64 2.24 14.01
N ALA A 155 6.17 1.08 13.61
CA ALA A 155 7.42 0.98 12.87
C ALA A 155 7.31 1.67 11.49
N LEU A 156 6.20 1.48 10.78
CA LEU A 156 5.95 2.15 9.50
C LEU A 156 5.95 3.68 9.64
N GLU A 157 5.36 4.22 10.71
CA GLU A 157 5.37 5.66 10.95
C GLU A 157 6.79 6.18 11.28
N GLY A 158 7.60 5.36 11.95
CA GLY A 158 9.02 5.63 12.12
C GLY A 158 9.78 5.69 10.79
N LEU A 159 9.54 4.69 9.93
CA LEU A 159 10.10 4.63 8.59
C LEU A 159 9.70 5.87 7.76
N VAL A 160 8.43 6.25 7.77
CA VAL A 160 7.92 7.40 7.03
C VAL A 160 8.63 8.70 7.45
N ARG A 161 8.85 8.91 8.75
CA ARG A 161 9.60 10.09 9.23
C ARG A 161 11.04 10.10 8.74
N ALA A 162 11.71 8.95 8.73
CA ALA A 162 13.07 8.82 8.22
C ALA A 162 13.12 9.10 6.71
N LEU A 163 12.25 8.48 5.94
CA LEU A 163 12.17 8.68 4.49
C LEU A 163 11.80 10.11 4.10
N ALA A 164 10.98 10.81 4.88
CA ALA A 164 10.64 12.21 4.64
C ALA A 164 11.86 13.14 4.73
N VAL A 165 12.84 12.80 5.57
CA VAL A 165 14.12 13.52 5.67
C VAL A 165 15.06 13.11 4.54
N GLU A 166 15.20 11.80 4.31
CA GLU A 166 16.16 11.23 3.36
C GLU A 166 15.83 11.56 1.90
N LEU A 167 14.53 11.56 1.56
CA LEU A 167 14.06 11.75 0.18
C LEU A 167 13.62 13.19 -0.12
N ALA A 168 13.83 14.14 0.79
CA ALA A 168 13.45 15.52 0.52
C ALA A 168 14.04 16.01 -0.83
N PRO A 169 13.30 16.75 -1.67
CA PRO A 169 12.00 17.38 -1.38
C PRO A 169 10.75 16.52 -1.66
N ILE A 170 10.90 15.24 -2.02
CA ILE A 170 9.76 14.31 -2.14
C ILE A 170 9.08 14.19 -0.78
N ARG A 171 7.77 14.39 -0.76
CA ARG A 171 6.99 14.30 0.48
C ARG A 171 6.65 12.84 0.79
N VAL A 172 6.89 12.39 2.02
CA VAL A 172 6.52 11.05 2.48
C VAL A 172 5.57 11.16 3.67
N ASN A 173 4.41 10.48 3.58
CA ASN A 173 3.33 10.60 4.56
C ASN A 173 2.84 9.23 5.01
N ALA A 174 2.35 9.16 6.24
CA ALA A 174 1.56 8.06 6.75
C ALA A 174 0.11 8.50 6.94
N VAL A 175 -0.84 7.64 6.55
CA VAL A 175 -2.24 7.77 6.88
C VAL A 175 -2.58 6.69 7.90
N SER A 176 -3.11 7.07 9.04
CA SER A 176 -3.43 6.17 10.15
C SER A 176 -4.95 6.07 10.34
N PRO A 177 -5.65 5.25 9.52
CA PRO A 177 -7.09 5.13 9.60
C PRO A 177 -7.51 4.38 10.86
N GLY A 178 -8.75 4.62 11.29
CA GLY A 178 -9.47 3.77 12.22
C GLY A 178 -9.99 2.50 11.53
N TRP A 179 -11.11 1.98 12.00
CA TRP A 179 -11.78 0.86 11.36
C TRP A 179 -12.46 1.34 10.07
N VAL A 180 -12.02 0.78 8.94
CA VAL A 180 -12.61 1.07 7.64
C VAL A 180 -13.30 -0.20 7.15
N ASP A 181 -14.58 -0.09 6.79
CA ASP A 181 -15.35 -1.23 6.29
C ASP A 181 -14.81 -1.65 4.91
N THR A 182 -14.02 -2.70 4.92
CA THR A 182 -13.41 -3.31 3.73
C THR A 182 -13.33 -4.83 3.90
N GLY A 183 -13.22 -5.55 2.81
CA GLY A 183 -13.11 -7.01 2.82
C GLY A 183 -11.88 -7.59 3.55
N ILE A 184 -10.96 -6.74 4.03
CA ILE A 184 -9.79 -7.21 4.80
C ILE A 184 -10.21 -7.85 6.13
N TRP A 185 -11.32 -7.41 6.72
CA TRP A 185 -11.81 -7.90 8.00
C TRP A 185 -12.41 -9.30 7.91
N ALA A 186 -12.82 -9.76 6.72
CA ALA A 186 -13.22 -11.14 6.51
C ALA A 186 -12.07 -12.12 6.80
N GLN A 187 -10.82 -11.69 6.66
CA GLN A 187 -9.62 -12.48 7.01
C GLN A 187 -9.37 -12.55 8.52
N VAL A 188 -9.98 -11.66 9.29
CA VAL A 188 -9.82 -11.57 10.75
C VAL A 188 -11.01 -12.20 11.48
N ALA A 189 -12.21 -12.15 10.92
CA ALA A 189 -13.46 -12.60 11.55
C ALA A 189 -13.54 -14.13 11.73
N GLY A 190 -12.65 -14.91 11.13
CA GLY A 190 -12.52 -16.37 11.35
C GLY A 190 -11.55 -16.72 12.47
N ALA A 191 -11.17 -15.76 13.29
CA ALA A 191 -10.17 -15.87 14.33
C ALA A 191 -10.75 -15.70 15.73
#